data_d96e6f2f87c7190747882d40cb845ef3
#
_entry.id   d96e6f2f87c7190747882d40cb845ef3
#
_cell.length_a   1.000
_cell.length_b   1.000
_cell.length_c   1.000
_cell.angle_alpha   90.00
_cell.angle_beta   90.00
_cell.angle_gamma   90.00
#
_symmetry.space_group_name_H-M   'P 1'
#
loop_
_entity.id
_entity.type
_entity.pdbx_description
1 polymer ?
#
loop_
_entity_poly.entity_id
_entity_poly.type
_entity_poly.pdbx_seq_one_letter_code
_entity_poly.pdbx_strand_id
1 'polypeptide(L)'
;GLPEPKGILLLGVPGCGKSLTAKCIASEWKQPLLKLDIGKVFQAEVGSSENNIRQALSTAEAIAPCVLWIDEIEKGLSTAGGERDGGTNSRVFSTILTWMQERKKPVFVVATANKIESLAPELLRKGRFDEIFFIDLPTPEERYNIFKIHLAKFHQYGIKNLDELVNNTRGF
;
A
#
# COMPACT_ATOMS: atom_id res chain seq x y z
N GLY A 1 -27.37 9.29 1.98
CA GLY A 1 -26.48 8.22 2.42
C GLY A 1 -25.09 8.75 2.71
N LEU A 2 -24.29 7.98 3.41
CA LEU A 2 -22.87 8.31 3.61
C LEU A 2 -22.13 8.20 2.26
N PRO A 3 -21.12 9.06 2.02
CA PRO A 3 -20.29 8.93 0.84
C PRO A 3 -19.56 7.59 0.81
N GLU A 4 -19.30 7.05 -0.37
CA GLU A 4 -18.51 5.83 -0.51
C GLU A 4 -17.08 6.04 0.02
N PRO A 5 -16.52 5.07 0.76
CA PRO A 5 -15.15 5.17 1.28
C PRO A 5 -14.15 5.22 0.12
N LYS A 6 -13.18 6.10 0.23
CA LYS A 6 -12.16 6.32 -0.80
C LYS A 6 -10.94 5.43 -0.61
N GLY A 7 -10.48 5.27 0.61
CA GLY A 7 -9.33 4.42 0.87
C GLY A 7 -8.56 4.81 2.13
N ILE A 8 -7.52 4.04 2.40
CA ILE A 8 -6.66 4.18 3.57
C ILE A 8 -5.19 4.27 3.16
N LEU A 9 -4.40 4.97 3.97
CA LEU A 9 -2.96 5.00 3.89
C LEU A 9 -2.36 4.26 5.10
N LEU A 10 -1.54 3.25 4.84
CA LEU A 10 -0.85 2.46 5.85
C LEU A 10 0.60 2.91 5.94
N LEU A 11 0.97 3.51 7.05
CA LEU A 11 2.32 3.95 7.37
C LEU A 11 2.98 2.99 8.34
N GLY A 12 4.26 2.76 8.20
CA GLY A 12 5.02 1.95 9.18
C GLY A 12 6.29 1.38 8.59
N VAL A 13 7.11 0.80 9.44
CA VAL A 13 8.40 0.22 9.03
C VAL A 13 8.23 -0.95 8.06
N PRO A 14 9.23 -1.26 7.22
CA PRO A 14 9.21 -2.47 6.40
C PRO A 14 9.00 -3.73 7.25
N GLY A 15 8.19 -4.66 6.74
CA GLY A 15 7.95 -5.94 7.44
C GLY A 15 6.79 -5.96 8.43
N CYS A 16 6.19 -4.83 8.79
CA CYS A 16 5.07 -4.76 9.77
C CYS A 16 3.69 -5.22 9.22
N GLY A 17 3.59 -5.78 8.01
CA GLY A 17 2.35 -6.38 7.51
C GLY A 17 1.49 -5.50 6.61
N LYS A 18 1.89 -4.26 6.26
CA LYS A 18 1.11 -3.34 5.42
C LYS A 18 0.57 -3.97 4.13
N SER A 19 1.44 -4.65 3.39
CA SER A 19 1.07 -5.32 2.13
C SER A 19 0.11 -6.50 2.34
N LEU A 20 0.20 -7.16 3.50
CA LEU A 20 -0.72 -8.23 3.87
C LEU A 20 -2.11 -7.67 4.16
N THR A 21 -2.18 -6.52 4.81
CA THR A 21 -3.45 -5.84 5.12
C THR A 21 -4.25 -5.56 3.84
N ALA A 22 -3.61 -5.07 2.76
CA ALA A 22 -4.29 -4.86 1.48
C ALA A 22 -4.92 -6.15 0.92
N LYS A 23 -4.19 -7.27 1.02
CA LYS A 23 -4.67 -8.58 0.58
C LYS A 23 -5.82 -9.08 1.46
N CYS A 24 -5.74 -8.88 2.78
CA CYS A 24 -6.79 -9.27 3.72
C CYS A 24 -8.08 -8.49 3.46
N ILE A 25 -8.00 -7.17 3.23
CA ILE A 25 -9.17 -6.35 2.91
C ILE A 25 -9.87 -6.85 1.65
N ALA A 26 -9.12 -7.08 0.57
CA ALA A 26 -9.70 -7.58 -0.68
C ALA A 26 -10.35 -8.96 -0.51
N SER A 27 -9.69 -9.86 0.24
CA SER A 27 -10.21 -11.20 0.53
C SER A 27 -11.48 -11.15 1.38
N GLU A 28 -11.51 -10.35 2.44
CA GLU A 28 -12.65 -10.21 3.33
C GLU A 28 -13.86 -9.64 2.61
N TRP A 29 -13.64 -8.63 1.77
CA TRP A 29 -14.70 -8.03 0.97
C TRP A 29 -15.06 -8.82 -0.29
N LYS A 30 -14.31 -9.91 -0.57
CA LYS A 30 -14.48 -10.74 -1.78
C LYS A 30 -14.41 -9.91 -3.06
N GLN A 31 -13.52 -8.94 -3.08
CA GLN A 31 -13.31 -8.05 -4.22
C GLN A 31 -11.97 -8.34 -4.92
N PRO A 32 -11.88 -8.11 -6.23
CA PRO A 32 -10.62 -8.18 -6.95
C PRO A 32 -9.57 -7.24 -6.33
N LEU A 33 -8.32 -7.72 -6.26
CA LEU A 33 -7.17 -6.92 -5.83
C LEU A 33 -6.30 -6.62 -7.04
N LEU A 34 -6.17 -5.33 -7.37
CA LEU A 34 -5.16 -4.87 -8.31
C LEU A 34 -3.97 -4.31 -7.54
N LYS A 35 -2.76 -4.70 -7.95
CA LYS A 35 -1.53 -4.12 -7.43
C LYS A 35 -0.95 -3.13 -8.43
N LEU A 36 -0.76 -1.90 -8.01
CA LEU A 36 -0.03 -0.86 -8.71
C LEU A 36 1.35 -0.69 -8.06
N ASP A 37 2.38 -1.13 -8.77
CA ASP A 37 3.77 -1.00 -8.34
C ASP A 37 4.33 0.31 -8.93
N ILE A 38 4.39 1.33 -8.10
CA ILE A 38 4.86 2.66 -8.49
C ILE A 38 6.31 2.61 -8.99
N GLY A 39 7.17 1.81 -8.36
CA GLY A 39 8.57 1.67 -8.78
C GLY A 39 8.72 1.15 -10.21
N LYS A 40 7.88 0.20 -10.62
CA LYS A 40 7.89 -0.34 -12.00
C LYS A 40 7.37 0.65 -13.02
N VAL A 41 6.42 1.48 -12.64
CA VAL A 41 5.87 2.51 -13.54
C VAL A 41 6.95 3.50 -13.94
N PHE A 42 7.84 3.87 -13.02
CA PHE A 42 8.93 4.82 -13.27
C PHE A 42 10.15 4.22 -13.98
N GLN A 43 10.28 2.89 -14.01
CA GLN A 43 11.34 2.22 -14.77
C GLN A 43 11.04 2.15 -16.28
N ALA A 44 9.82 2.44 -16.68
CA ALA A 44 9.43 2.50 -18.08
C ALA A 44 9.99 3.78 -18.74
N GLU A 45 10.18 3.74 -20.08
CA GLU A 45 10.73 4.87 -20.84
C GLU A 45 9.97 6.18 -20.58
N VAL A 46 10.71 7.29 -20.65
CA VAL A 46 10.19 8.64 -20.47
C VAL A 46 9.02 8.89 -21.43
N GLY A 47 7.84 9.22 -20.89
CA GLY A 47 6.60 9.44 -21.64
C GLY A 47 5.61 8.26 -21.59
N SER A 48 6.05 7.02 -21.32
CA SER A 48 5.16 5.88 -21.15
C SER A 48 4.56 5.79 -19.74
N SER A 49 5.24 6.32 -18.73
CA SER A 49 4.86 6.23 -17.32
C SER A 49 3.50 6.83 -17.02
N GLU A 50 3.18 8.01 -17.58
CA GLU A 50 1.88 8.66 -17.39
C GLU A 50 0.75 7.87 -18.06
N ASN A 51 0.98 7.35 -19.27
CA ASN A 51 0.00 6.53 -19.98
C ASN A 51 -0.24 5.20 -19.23
N ASN A 52 0.81 4.58 -18.70
CA ASN A 52 0.71 3.35 -17.93
C ASN A 52 -0.13 3.55 -16.66
N ILE A 53 0.07 4.67 -15.95
CA ILE A 53 -0.76 5.01 -14.78
C ILE A 53 -2.21 5.22 -15.19
N ARG A 54 -2.48 6.01 -16.23
CA ARG A 54 -3.86 6.25 -16.70
C ARG A 54 -4.55 4.95 -17.08
N GLN A 55 -3.85 4.05 -17.76
CA GLN A 55 -4.37 2.73 -18.12
C GLN A 55 -4.64 1.86 -16.88
N ALA A 56 -3.73 1.83 -15.91
CA ALA A 56 -3.93 1.08 -14.67
C ALA A 56 -5.15 1.58 -13.87
N LEU A 57 -5.31 2.90 -13.75
CA LEU A 57 -6.44 3.52 -13.06
C LEU A 57 -7.77 3.27 -13.82
N SER A 58 -7.77 3.37 -15.16
CA SER A 58 -8.92 3.02 -16.00
C SER A 58 -9.30 1.55 -15.86
N THR A 59 -8.31 0.65 -15.80
CA THR A 59 -8.55 -0.78 -15.54
C THR A 59 -9.21 -1.01 -14.19
N ALA A 60 -8.74 -0.31 -13.13
CA ALA A 60 -9.36 -0.40 -11.82
C ALA A 60 -10.83 0.04 -11.85
N GLU A 61 -11.15 1.11 -12.55
CA GLU A 61 -12.54 1.57 -12.72
C GLU A 61 -13.40 0.60 -13.55
N ALA A 62 -12.81 -0.05 -14.55
CA ALA A 62 -13.54 -0.99 -15.40
C ALA A 62 -13.97 -2.26 -14.65
N ILE A 63 -13.19 -2.70 -13.66
CA ILE A 63 -13.49 -3.89 -12.86
C ILE A 63 -14.10 -3.58 -11.50
N ALA A 64 -14.42 -2.30 -11.23
CA ALA A 64 -15.04 -1.91 -9.96
C ALA A 64 -16.38 -2.65 -9.73
N PRO A 65 -16.70 -3.07 -8.49
CA PRO A 65 -16.00 -2.75 -7.25
C PRO A 65 -14.70 -3.55 -7.06
N CYS A 66 -13.61 -2.88 -6.66
CA CYS A 66 -12.31 -3.54 -6.45
C CYS A 66 -11.45 -2.80 -5.41
N VAL A 67 -10.41 -3.47 -4.93
CA VAL A 67 -9.35 -2.88 -4.11
C VAL A 67 -8.14 -2.58 -4.99
N LEU A 68 -7.70 -1.33 -5.00
CA LEU A 68 -6.45 -0.91 -5.65
C LEU A 68 -5.37 -0.73 -4.59
N TRP A 69 -4.40 -1.64 -4.57
CA TRP A 69 -3.24 -1.56 -3.70
C TRP A 69 -2.10 -0.80 -4.39
N ILE A 70 -1.74 0.35 -3.85
CA ILE A 70 -0.60 1.17 -4.29
C ILE A 70 0.54 0.95 -3.31
N ASP A 71 1.55 0.20 -3.74
CA ASP A 71 2.67 -0.18 -2.88
C ASP A 71 3.78 0.87 -2.93
N GLU A 72 4.30 1.24 -1.74
CA GLU A 72 5.40 2.19 -1.57
C GLU A 72 5.19 3.51 -2.33
N ILE A 73 4.04 4.15 -2.06
CA ILE A 73 3.61 5.36 -2.77
C ILE A 73 4.65 6.49 -2.71
N GLU A 74 5.49 6.52 -1.68
CA GLU A 74 6.60 7.46 -1.54
C GLU A 74 7.68 7.33 -2.62
N LYS A 75 7.83 6.17 -3.25
CA LYS A 75 8.81 5.97 -4.33
C LYS A 75 8.52 6.83 -5.55
N GLY A 76 7.26 7.16 -5.77
CA GLY A 76 6.85 8.11 -6.79
C GLY A 76 7.24 9.56 -6.49
N LEU A 77 7.66 9.85 -5.26
CA LEU A 77 7.97 11.20 -4.78
C LEU A 77 9.47 11.43 -4.59
N SER A 78 10.25 10.36 -4.36
CA SER A 78 11.64 10.44 -3.89
C SER A 78 12.67 10.83 -4.97
N THR A 79 12.27 11.04 -6.20
CA THR A 79 13.16 11.48 -7.29
C THR A 79 13.23 12.99 -7.45
N ALA A 80 12.79 13.76 -6.46
CA ALA A 80 12.87 15.22 -6.46
C ALA A 80 14.30 15.81 -6.35
N GLY A 81 15.35 14.96 -6.40
CA GLY A 81 16.76 15.39 -6.30
C GLY A 81 17.59 15.29 -7.57
N GLY A 82 17.04 14.77 -8.68
CA GLY A 82 17.75 14.69 -9.96
C GLY A 82 17.13 15.62 -11.01
N GLU A 83 17.91 16.55 -11.53
CA GLU A 83 17.48 17.60 -12.48
C GLU A 83 16.87 17.07 -13.80
N ARG A 84 16.88 15.77 -14.08
CA ARG A 84 16.39 15.19 -15.35
C ARG A 84 15.03 14.50 -15.29
N ASP A 85 14.54 14.05 -14.12
CA ASP A 85 13.30 13.26 -14.01
C ASP A 85 12.20 13.88 -13.14
N GLY A 86 12.45 15.02 -12.49
CA GLY A 86 11.51 15.65 -11.54
C GLY A 86 10.15 16.03 -12.15
N GLY A 87 10.10 16.29 -13.44
CA GLY A 87 8.86 16.66 -14.14
C GLY A 87 7.91 15.49 -14.37
N THR A 88 8.43 14.31 -14.71
CA THR A 88 7.61 13.12 -15.00
C THR A 88 7.01 12.53 -13.75
N ASN A 89 7.79 12.42 -12.68
CA ASN A 89 7.32 11.88 -11.40
C ASN A 89 6.22 12.75 -10.79
N SER A 90 6.39 14.07 -10.85
CA SER A 90 5.37 15.01 -10.38
C SER A 90 4.05 14.89 -11.17
N ARG A 91 4.12 14.66 -12.49
CA ARG A 91 2.92 14.48 -13.33
C ARG A 91 2.19 13.18 -13.04
N VAL A 92 2.92 12.06 -12.96
CA VAL A 92 2.35 10.75 -12.61
C VAL A 92 1.65 10.83 -11.25
N PHE A 93 2.32 11.42 -10.26
CA PHE A 93 1.77 11.58 -8.93
C PHE A 93 0.52 12.47 -8.93
N SER A 94 0.56 13.61 -9.63
CA SER A 94 -0.59 14.50 -9.79
C SER A 94 -1.77 13.80 -10.45
N THR A 95 -1.51 12.93 -11.43
CA THR A 95 -2.56 12.11 -12.07
C THR A 95 -3.25 11.18 -11.07
N ILE A 96 -2.49 10.50 -10.21
CA ILE A 96 -3.07 9.64 -9.16
C ILE A 96 -3.91 10.46 -8.19
N LEU A 97 -3.39 11.61 -7.72
CA LEU A 97 -4.08 12.47 -6.76
C LEU A 97 -5.39 13.03 -7.31
N THR A 98 -5.37 13.50 -8.56
CA THR A 98 -6.56 14.01 -9.25
C THR A 98 -7.58 12.90 -9.40
N TRP A 99 -7.16 11.74 -9.89
CA TRP A 99 -8.03 10.58 -10.01
C TRP A 99 -8.67 10.19 -8.67
N MET A 100 -7.91 10.16 -7.58
CA MET A 100 -8.45 9.85 -6.24
C MET A 100 -9.56 10.81 -5.81
N GLN A 101 -9.49 12.06 -6.22
CA GLN A 101 -10.53 13.06 -5.91
C GLN A 101 -11.77 12.93 -6.79
N GLU A 102 -11.58 12.69 -8.09
CA GLU A 102 -12.60 12.81 -9.13
C GLU A 102 -13.33 11.49 -9.43
N ARG A 103 -12.73 10.33 -9.08
CA ARG A 103 -13.32 9.03 -9.39
C ARG A 103 -14.74 8.89 -8.81
N LYS A 104 -15.62 8.32 -9.63
CA LYS A 104 -17.03 8.03 -9.28
C LYS A 104 -17.29 6.53 -9.11
N LYS A 105 -16.33 5.70 -9.45
CA LYS A 105 -16.46 4.24 -9.36
C LYS A 105 -16.00 3.74 -7.98
N PRO A 106 -16.62 2.69 -7.44
CA PRO A 106 -16.29 2.11 -6.14
C PRO A 106 -14.94 1.35 -6.19
N VAL A 107 -13.86 2.09 -6.26
CA VAL A 107 -12.49 1.59 -6.15
C VAL A 107 -11.95 1.99 -4.78
N PHE A 108 -11.72 1.04 -3.90
CA PHE A 108 -11.12 1.32 -2.59
C PHE A 108 -9.60 1.29 -2.67
N VAL A 109 -8.94 2.39 -2.33
CA VAL A 109 -7.48 2.51 -2.41
C VAL A 109 -6.84 2.11 -1.09
N VAL A 110 -5.90 1.18 -1.12
CA VAL A 110 -5.01 0.87 0.00
C VAL A 110 -3.60 1.25 -0.42
N ALA A 111 -3.11 2.38 0.06
CA ALA A 111 -1.73 2.80 -0.17
C ALA A 111 -0.84 2.39 1.01
N THR A 112 0.42 2.03 0.70
CA THR A 112 1.44 1.74 1.73
C THR A 112 2.59 2.72 1.60
N ALA A 113 3.18 3.11 2.74
CA ALA A 113 4.39 3.91 2.79
C ALA A 113 5.27 3.52 3.99
N ASN A 114 6.58 3.67 3.82
CA ASN A 114 7.55 3.31 4.86
C ASN A 114 7.99 4.51 5.71
N LYS A 115 7.95 5.72 5.16
CA LYS A 115 8.41 6.95 5.83
C LYS A 115 7.42 8.08 5.61
N ILE A 116 6.95 8.69 6.69
CA ILE A 116 6.03 9.82 6.63
C ILE A 116 6.69 11.07 6.03
N GLU A 117 7.99 11.27 6.31
CA GLU A 117 8.74 12.42 5.84
C GLU A 117 8.93 12.43 4.31
N SER A 118 8.82 11.26 3.69
CA SER A 118 8.92 11.09 2.24
C SER A 118 7.59 11.29 1.52
N LEU A 119 6.49 11.50 2.26
CA LEU A 119 5.18 11.70 1.68
C LEU A 119 4.97 13.17 1.31
N ALA A 120 4.42 13.40 0.13
CA ALA A 120 3.98 14.74 -0.24
C ALA A 120 2.84 15.19 0.69
N PRO A 121 2.89 16.42 1.21
CA PRO A 121 1.82 16.96 2.08
C PRO A 121 0.44 16.88 1.43
N GLU A 122 0.39 16.87 0.12
CA GLU A 122 -0.84 16.73 -0.66
C GLU A 122 -1.56 15.42 -0.37
N LEU A 123 -0.87 14.30 -0.16
CA LEU A 123 -1.49 13.01 0.19
C LEU A 123 -2.25 13.05 1.51
N LEU A 124 -1.76 13.85 2.44
CA LEU A 124 -2.32 13.96 3.80
C LEU A 124 -3.55 14.88 3.86
N ARG A 125 -3.90 15.56 2.75
CA ARG A 125 -5.07 16.42 2.70
C ARG A 125 -6.36 15.60 2.68
N LYS A 126 -7.38 16.11 3.39
CA LYS A 126 -8.74 15.52 3.41
C LYS A 126 -9.29 15.33 1.99
N GLY A 127 -10.03 14.24 1.80
CA GLY A 127 -10.72 13.92 0.54
C GLY A 127 -9.94 13.00 -0.41
N ARG A 128 -8.74 12.55 -0.03
CA ARG A 128 -7.93 11.55 -0.75
C ARG A 128 -7.97 10.20 -0.08
N PHE A 129 -7.52 10.14 1.16
CA PHE A 129 -7.72 9.00 2.05
C PHE A 129 -8.73 9.37 3.13
N ASP A 130 -9.52 8.40 3.53
CA ASP A 130 -10.49 8.57 4.62
C ASP A 130 -9.76 8.54 5.95
N GLU A 131 -8.75 7.64 6.07
CA GLU A 131 -7.96 7.45 7.27
C GLU A 131 -6.50 7.11 6.95
N ILE A 132 -5.62 7.44 7.91
CA ILE A 132 -4.20 7.13 7.88
C ILE A 132 -3.89 6.30 9.13
N PHE A 133 -3.42 5.08 8.93
CA PHE A 133 -3.06 4.18 10.01
C PHE A 133 -1.55 4.03 10.10
N PHE A 134 -1.03 4.20 11.31
CA PHE A 134 0.34 3.83 11.62
C PHE A 134 0.38 2.37 12.10
N ILE A 135 1.16 1.54 11.42
CA ILE A 135 1.35 0.13 11.76
C ILE A 135 2.76 -0.01 12.32
N ASP A 136 2.82 -0.28 13.61
CA ASP A 136 4.08 -0.48 14.34
C ASP A 136 4.59 -1.92 14.20
N LEU A 137 5.76 -2.18 14.76
CA LEU A 137 6.29 -3.53 14.90
C LEU A 137 5.38 -4.38 15.80
N PRO A 138 5.27 -5.68 15.52
CA PRO A 138 4.36 -6.54 16.27
C PRO A 138 4.80 -6.68 17.75
N THR A 139 3.82 -6.60 18.64
CA THR A 139 3.96 -6.91 20.06
C THR A 139 4.39 -8.37 20.29
N PRO A 140 4.88 -8.75 21.47
CA PRO A 140 5.20 -10.15 21.77
C PRO A 140 4.04 -11.12 21.51
N GLU A 141 2.82 -10.72 21.87
CA GLU A 141 1.61 -11.52 21.64
C GLU A 141 1.29 -11.67 20.15
N GLU A 142 1.41 -10.60 19.38
CA GLU A 142 1.23 -10.64 17.93
C GLU A 142 2.31 -11.49 17.26
N ARG A 143 3.58 -11.39 17.68
CA ARG A 143 4.66 -12.26 17.17
C ARG A 143 4.38 -13.73 17.45
N TYR A 144 3.88 -14.05 18.65
CA TYR A 144 3.48 -15.42 18.98
C TYR A 144 2.42 -15.94 17.97
N ASN A 145 1.40 -15.15 17.70
CA ASN A 145 0.35 -15.50 16.75
C ASN A 145 0.87 -15.61 15.31
N ILE A 146 1.78 -14.71 14.90
CA ILE A 146 2.44 -14.76 13.59
C ILE A 146 3.21 -16.08 13.44
N PHE A 147 4.03 -16.44 14.43
CA PHE A 147 4.75 -17.73 14.41
C PHE A 147 3.79 -18.91 14.32
N LYS A 148 2.74 -18.92 15.12
CA LYS A 148 1.73 -19.98 15.11
C LYS A 148 1.10 -20.16 13.73
N ILE A 149 0.71 -19.06 13.07
CA ILE A 149 0.11 -19.08 11.72
C ILE A 149 1.11 -19.62 10.68
N HIS A 150 2.36 -19.15 10.72
CA HIS A 150 3.37 -19.56 9.74
C HIS A 150 3.81 -21.01 9.93
N LEU A 151 4.03 -21.44 11.16
CA LEU A 151 4.44 -22.82 11.45
C LEU A 151 3.34 -23.83 11.12
N ALA A 152 2.08 -23.49 11.32
CA ALA A 152 0.95 -24.34 10.93
C ALA A 152 0.94 -24.64 9.41
N LYS A 153 1.38 -23.70 8.57
CA LYS A 153 1.48 -23.88 7.10
C LYS A 153 2.53 -24.94 6.71
N PHE A 154 3.54 -25.14 7.53
CA PHE A 154 4.61 -26.09 7.24
C PHE A 154 4.46 -27.43 7.95
N HIS A 155 3.29 -27.69 8.59
CA HIS A 155 3.03 -28.89 9.39
C HIS A 155 4.10 -29.17 10.47
N GLN A 156 4.83 -28.15 10.88
CA GLN A 156 5.88 -28.27 11.92
C GLN A 156 5.26 -28.03 13.30
N TYR A 157 4.52 -29.02 13.79
CA TYR A 157 3.95 -29.02 15.15
C TYR A 157 4.98 -29.31 16.26
N GLY A 158 6.26 -29.42 15.91
CA GLY A 158 7.33 -29.86 16.81
C GLY A 158 8.18 -28.78 17.44
N ILE A 159 7.89 -27.48 17.21
CA ILE A 159 8.63 -26.41 17.87
C ILE A 159 8.16 -26.30 19.31
N LYS A 160 8.94 -26.85 20.22
CA LYS A 160 8.59 -26.99 21.64
C LYS A 160 8.60 -25.68 22.43
N ASN A 161 9.11 -24.57 21.85
CA ASN A 161 9.25 -23.31 22.60
C ASN A 161 9.02 -22.06 21.73
N LEU A 162 7.74 -21.78 21.45
CA LEU A 162 7.34 -20.54 20.76
C LEU A 162 7.71 -19.28 21.55
N ASP A 163 7.71 -19.35 22.87
CA ASP A 163 8.05 -18.24 23.75
C ASP A 163 9.51 -17.81 23.58
N GLU A 164 10.41 -18.79 23.40
CA GLU A 164 11.80 -18.52 23.11
C GLU A 164 12.00 -17.82 21.75
N LEU A 165 11.27 -18.23 20.71
CA LEU A 165 11.26 -17.55 19.42
C LEU A 165 10.77 -16.11 19.53
N VAL A 166 9.70 -15.89 20.29
CA VAL A 166 9.15 -14.55 20.55
C VAL A 166 10.17 -13.66 21.27
N ASN A 167 10.87 -14.20 22.25
CA ASN A 167 11.87 -13.45 23.02
C ASN A 167 13.10 -13.10 22.17
N ASN A 168 13.56 -14.03 21.33
CA ASN A 168 14.73 -13.85 20.46
C ASN A 168 14.46 -12.95 19.24
N THR A 169 13.20 -12.65 18.94
CA THR A 169 12.79 -11.78 17.82
C THR A 169 12.32 -10.40 18.28
N ARG A 170 12.83 -9.94 19.41
CA ARG A 170 12.53 -8.60 19.90
C ARG A 170 13.16 -7.54 18.99
N GLY A 171 12.33 -6.70 18.35
CA GLY A 171 12.78 -5.64 17.44
C GLY A 171 12.87 -6.05 15.96
N PHE A 172 12.30 -7.19 15.60
CA PHE A 172 12.13 -7.65 14.23
C PHE A 172 10.67 -7.56 13.81
#